data_3eff057a225073d795929972e0ecc540
#
_entry.id   3eff057a225073d795929972e0ecc540
#
_cell.length_a   1.000
_cell.length_b   1.000
_cell.length_c   1.000
_cell.angle_alpha   90.00
_cell.angle_beta   90.00
_cell.angle_gamma   90.00
#
_symmetry.space_group_name_H-M   'P 1'
#
loop_
_entity.id
_entity.type
_entity.pdbx_description
1 polymer ?
#
loop_
_entity_poly.entity_id
_entity_poly.type
_entity_poly.pdbx_seq_one_letter_code
_entity_poly.pdbx_strand_id
1 'polypeptide(L)'
;MGKKEWKKIRHGIIIFVMAFFSAIPFVVYGKNNDSGETIRVGYIDYGGFIDLDENGEYTGYGVELLDKIAEYTGWKYEYVYDTWDNVLKKLESGEIDMICQAQKTPEREERFLLSKYWAGTEACVLYARMDDDRYYYN
;
A
#
# COMPACT_ATOMS: atom_id res chain seq x y z
N MET A 1 50.28 23.14 38.00
CA MET A 1 48.80 22.85 37.99
C MET A 1 48.61 21.48 38.59
N GLY A 2 48.04 21.40 39.80
CA GLY A 2 48.02 20.20 40.62
C GLY A 2 47.00 19.18 40.18
N LYS A 3 47.23 17.87 40.46
CA LYS A 3 46.31 16.77 40.12
C LYS A 3 44.83 16.97 40.58
N LYS A 4 44.59 17.82 41.57
CA LYS A 4 43.24 18.20 42.06
C LYS A 4 42.51 19.11 41.09
N GLU A 5 43.18 20.03 40.44
CA GLU A 5 42.57 20.93 39.44
C GLU A 5 42.21 20.20 38.15
N TRP A 6 43.01 19.25 37.73
CA TRP A 6 42.72 18.38 36.57
C TRP A 6 41.46 17.54 36.78
N LYS A 7 41.22 17.05 37.99
CA LYS A 7 39.97 16.29 38.31
C LYS A 7 38.74 17.15 38.22
N LYS A 8 38.78 18.41 38.70
CA LYS A 8 37.64 19.32 38.63
C LYS A 8 37.31 19.69 37.18
N ILE A 9 38.34 19.95 36.32
CA ILE A 9 38.16 20.25 34.91
C ILE A 9 37.54 19.03 34.18
N ARG A 10 38.01 17.82 34.41
CA ARG A 10 37.46 16.60 33.81
C ARG A 10 35.99 16.38 34.19
N HIS A 11 35.60 16.58 35.45
CA HIS A 11 34.21 16.44 35.86
C HIS A 11 33.33 17.55 35.28
N GLY A 12 33.83 18.78 35.17
CA GLY A 12 33.11 19.89 34.53
C GLY A 12 32.87 19.63 33.03
N ILE A 13 33.88 19.13 32.32
CA ILE A 13 33.75 18.79 30.88
C ILE A 13 32.78 17.62 30.66
N ILE A 14 32.80 16.57 31.52
CA ILE A 14 31.90 15.43 31.41
C ILE A 14 30.45 15.86 31.68
N ILE A 15 30.20 16.71 32.69
CA ILE A 15 28.86 17.25 32.98
C ILE A 15 28.36 18.14 31.84
N PHE A 16 29.24 18.95 31.22
CA PHE A 16 28.88 19.81 30.10
C PHE A 16 28.54 19.00 28.83
N VAL A 17 29.29 17.93 28.55
CA VAL A 17 29.00 17.02 27.42
C VAL A 17 27.70 16.24 27.65
N MET A 18 27.42 15.79 28.88
CA MET A 18 26.13 15.14 29.17
C MET A 18 24.94 16.10 29.10
N ALA A 19 25.11 17.37 29.54
CA ALA A 19 24.06 18.37 29.42
C ALA A 19 23.77 18.78 27.97
N PHE A 20 24.79 18.75 27.10
CA PHE A 20 24.63 19.06 25.68
C PHE A 20 23.92 17.93 24.92
N PHE A 21 24.12 16.66 25.35
CA PHE A 21 23.45 15.50 24.75
C PHE A 21 21.96 15.40 25.14
N SER A 22 21.58 15.92 26.32
CA SER A 22 20.18 15.92 26.78
C SER A 22 19.33 17.06 26.19
N ALA A 23 19.96 18.04 25.53
CA ALA A 23 19.30 19.19 24.91
C ALA A 23 19.07 19.02 23.39
N ILE A 24 19.44 17.85 22.81
CA ILE A 24 19.01 17.54 21.45
C ILE A 24 17.54 17.14 21.54
N PRO A 25 16.58 17.96 21.09
CA PRO A 25 15.21 17.47 20.97
C PRO A 25 15.29 16.26 20.04
N PHE A 26 14.91 15.09 20.55
CA PHE A 26 14.63 13.93 19.72
C PHE A 26 13.40 14.34 18.90
N VAL A 27 13.66 15.01 17.78
CA VAL A 27 12.63 15.25 16.78
C VAL A 27 12.30 13.88 16.26
N VAL A 28 11.30 13.25 16.84
CA VAL A 28 10.58 12.17 16.18
C VAL A 28 10.01 12.81 14.93
N TYR A 29 10.72 12.64 13.83
CA TYR A 29 10.14 12.81 12.51
C TYR A 29 9.07 11.72 12.39
N GLY A 30 7.93 11.97 13.00
CA GLY A 30 6.69 11.42 12.51
C GLY A 30 6.54 12.00 11.12
N LYS A 31 6.94 11.23 10.11
CA LYS A 31 6.62 11.52 8.73
C LYS A 31 5.09 11.47 8.69
N ASN A 32 4.46 12.64 8.86
CA ASN A 32 3.08 12.81 8.45
C ASN A 32 3.13 12.61 6.94
N ASN A 33 2.88 11.37 6.52
CA ASN A 33 2.72 11.01 5.11
C ASN A 33 1.36 11.49 4.60
N ASP A 34 0.94 12.67 4.99
CA ASP A 34 -0.16 13.33 4.30
C ASP A 34 0.42 13.96 3.03
N SER A 35 0.78 13.11 2.07
CA SER A 35 1.25 13.56 0.76
C SER A 35 0.12 14.24 0.00
N GLY A 36 -1.13 13.96 0.38
CA GLY A 36 -2.31 14.43 -0.34
C GLY A 36 -2.33 13.99 -1.81
N GLU A 37 -1.40 13.11 -2.21
CA GLU A 37 -1.27 12.61 -3.57
C GLU A 37 -2.50 11.80 -3.97
N THR A 38 -3.08 12.11 -5.13
CA THR A 38 -4.20 11.35 -5.69
C THR A 38 -3.65 10.28 -6.62
N ILE A 39 -4.00 9.03 -6.33
CA ILE A 39 -3.62 7.83 -7.08
C ILE A 39 -4.83 7.36 -7.88
N ARG A 40 -4.68 7.27 -9.19
CA ARG A 40 -5.71 6.77 -10.10
C ARG A 40 -5.65 5.26 -10.16
N VAL A 41 -6.68 4.61 -9.68
CA VAL A 41 -6.79 3.15 -9.59
C VAL A 41 -7.71 2.62 -10.67
N GLY A 42 -7.15 1.89 -11.64
CA GLY A 42 -7.93 1.20 -12.65
C GLY A 42 -8.62 -0.03 -12.07
N TYR A 43 -9.89 -0.24 -12.42
CA TYR A 43 -10.63 -1.43 -12.01
C TYR A 43 -11.60 -1.91 -13.09
N ILE A 44 -12.00 -3.16 -12.99
CA ILE A 44 -13.01 -3.82 -13.83
C ILE A 44 -14.17 -4.25 -12.95
N ASP A 45 -15.28 -4.58 -13.56
CA ASP A 45 -16.40 -5.22 -12.88
C ASP A 45 -16.02 -6.66 -12.46
N TYR A 46 -15.64 -6.79 -11.19
CA TYR A 46 -15.31 -8.06 -10.56
C TYR A 46 -15.92 -8.06 -9.16
N GLY A 47 -17.15 -8.52 -9.08
CA GLY A 47 -18.02 -8.37 -7.93
C GLY A 47 -17.37 -8.69 -6.58
N GLY A 48 -17.55 -7.79 -5.62
CA GLY A 48 -16.99 -7.88 -4.27
C GLY A 48 -15.57 -7.34 -4.14
N PHE A 49 -14.93 -6.87 -5.23
CA PHE A 49 -13.57 -6.34 -5.15
C PHE A 49 -13.54 -4.80 -5.12
N ILE A 50 -14.01 -4.15 -6.17
CA ILE A 50 -14.29 -2.71 -6.21
C ILE A 50 -15.64 -2.55 -6.90
N ASP A 51 -16.64 -2.21 -6.13
CA ASP A 51 -18.02 -2.05 -6.56
C ASP A 51 -18.54 -0.65 -6.19
N LEU A 52 -19.57 -0.20 -6.88
CA LEU A 52 -20.36 0.96 -6.47
C LEU A 52 -21.63 0.47 -5.77
N ASP A 53 -21.87 0.99 -4.57
CA ASP A 53 -23.13 0.73 -3.86
C ASP A 53 -24.29 1.55 -4.42
N GLU A 54 -25.50 1.38 -3.85
CA GLU A 54 -26.71 2.10 -4.24
C GLU A 54 -26.61 3.62 -4.03
N ASN A 55 -25.68 4.09 -3.19
CA ASN A 55 -25.44 5.51 -2.92
C ASN A 55 -24.36 6.09 -3.84
N GLY A 56 -23.70 5.26 -4.66
CA GLY A 56 -22.58 5.64 -5.49
C GLY A 56 -21.23 5.71 -4.75
N GLU A 57 -21.14 5.07 -3.57
CA GLU A 57 -19.90 4.96 -2.83
C GLU A 57 -19.15 3.68 -3.23
N TYR A 58 -17.81 3.76 -3.28
CA TYR A 58 -16.99 2.61 -3.58
C TYR A 58 -16.88 1.69 -2.36
N THR A 59 -17.08 0.40 -2.59
CA THR A 59 -17.08 -0.66 -1.57
C THR A 59 -16.33 -1.89 -2.07
N GLY A 60 -16.10 -2.84 -1.17
CA GLY A 60 -15.49 -4.13 -1.49
C GLY A 60 -14.06 -4.29 -0.96
N TYR A 61 -13.56 -5.52 -1.07
CA TYR A 61 -12.26 -5.91 -0.52
C TYR A 61 -11.10 -5.03 -1.01
N GLY A 62 -11.10 -4.68 -2.30
CA GLY A 62 -10.04 -3.84 -2.89
C GLY A 62 -10.06 -2.42 -2.33
N VAL A 63 -11.26 -1.87 -2.07
CA VAL A 63 -11.42 -0.55 -1.44
C VAL A 63 -10.90 -0.58 -0.01
N GLU A 64 -11.30 -1.57 0.80
CA GLU A 64 -10.82 -1.73 2.18
C GLU A 64 -9.29 -1.89 2.25
N LEU A 65 -8.70 -2.64 1.30
CA LEU A 65 -7.25 -2.79 1.20
C LEU A 65 -6.56 -1.45 0.90
N LEU A 66 -7.08 -0.69 -0.07
CA LEU A 66 -6.54 0.61 -0.44
C LEU A 66 -6.68 1.63 0.70
N ASP A 67 -7.80 1.63 1.41
CA ASP A 67 -8.00 2.46 2.60
C ASP A 67 -6.95 2.16 3.68
N LYS A 68 -6.63 0.88 3.90
CA LYS A 68 -5.54 0.50 4.81
C LYS A 68 -4.17 1.01 4.34
N ILE A 69 -3.90 1.01 3.05
CA ILE A 69 -2.68 1.59 2.49
C ILE A 69 -2.68 3.11 2.69
N ALA A 70 -3.82 3.77 2.51
CA ALA A 70 -3.96 5.20 2.71
C ALA A 70 -3.64 5.64 4.15
N GLU A 71 -3.97 4.84 5.17
CA GLU A 71 -3.62 5.11 6.56
C GLU A 71 -2.09 5.31 6.77
N TYR A 72 -1.26 4.66 5.94
CA TYR A 72 0.20 4.74 6.02
C TYR A 72 0.82 5.74 5.05
N THR A 73 0.18 5.95 3.89
CA THR A 73 0.75 6.76 2.80
C THR A 73 0.18 8.17 2.75
N GLY A 74 -1.04 8.38 3.25
CA GLY A 74 -1.80 9.60 3.07
C GLY A 74 -2.36 9.76 1.65
N TRP A 75 -2.33 8.71 0.84
CA TRP A 75 -2.86 8.74 -0.52
C TRP A 75 -4.38 8.89 -0.53
N LYS A 76 -4.88 9.51 -1.61
CA LYS A 76 -6.30 9.54 -1.95
C LYS A 76 -6.49 8.78 -3.24
N TYR A 77 -7.60 8.09 -3.40
CA TYR A 77 -7.84 7.27 -4.59
C TYR A 77 -8.93 7.87 -5.47
N GLU A 78 -8.67 7.80 -6.77
CA GLU A 78 -9.63 8.05 -7.82
C GLU A 78 -9.80 6.75 -8.60
N TYR A 79 -11.03 6.22 -8.64
CA TYR A 79 -11.30 4.94 -9.29
C TYR A 79 -11.70 5.15 -10.75
N VAL A 80 -11.03 4.45 -11.67
CA VAL A 80 -11.22 4.53 -13.12
C VAL A 80 -11.72 3.18 -13.62
N TYR A 81 -13.01 3.13 -13.95
CA TYR A 81 -13.63 1.93 -14.53
C TYR A 81 -13.31 1.79 -16.01
N ASP A 82 -12.93 0.59 -16.46
CA ASP A 82 -12.86 0.24 -17.89
C ASP A 82 -12.83 -1.28 -18.08
N THR A 83 -12.73 -1.75 -19.32
CA THR A 83 -12.45 -3.16 -19.63
C THR A 83 -11.01 -3.52 -19.27
N TRP A 84 -10.74 -4.81 -19.03
CA TRP A 84 -9.41 -5.29 -18.65
C TRP A 84 -8.30 -4.81 -19.60
N ASP A 85 -8.51 -4.96 -20.92
CA ASP A 85 -7.52 -4.56 -21.92
C ASP A 85 -7.24 -3.06 -21.92
N ASN A 86 -8.28 -2.25 -21.69
CA ASN A 86 -8.14 -0.80 -21.63
C ASN A 86 -7.46 -0.35 -20.33
N VAL A 87 -7.79 -0.97 -19.21
CA VAL A 87 -7.12 -0.70 -17.92
C VAL A 87 -5.62 -0.99 -18.03
N LEU A 88 -5.21 -2.09 -18.66
CA LEU A 88 -3.79 -2.37 -18.89
C LEU A 88 -3.12 -1.33 -19.78
N LYS A 89 -3.76 -0.90 -20.87
CA LYS A 89 -3.24 0.17 -21.75
C LYS A 89 -3.12 1.50 -21.02
N LYS A 90 -4.11 1.84 -20.19
CA LYS A 90 -4.09 3.06 -19.37
C LYS A 90 -2.97 3.04 -18.33
N LEU A 91 -2.66 1.87 -17.75
CA LEU A 91 -1.52 1.72 -16.85
C LEU A 91 -0.19 1.92 -17.61
N GLU A 92 -0.04 1.34 -18.81
CA GLU A 92 1.15 1.52 -19.64
C GLU A 92 1.36 2.95 -20.09
N SER A 93 0.28 3.65 -20.42
CA SER A 93 0.34 5.06 -20.85
C SER A 93 0.51 6.04 -19.70
N GLY A 94 0.36 5.61 -18.44
CA GLY A 94 0.36 6.48 -17.27
C GLY A 94 -0.93 7.29 -17.10
N GLU A 95 -2.02 6.92 -17.77
CA GLU A 95 -3.34 7.50 -17.54
C GLU A 95 -3.93 7.07 -16.20
N ILE A 96 -3.60 5.87 -15.73
CA ILE A 96 -3.81 5.40 -14.36
C ILE A 96 -2.48 5.00 -13.71
N ASP A 97 -2.45 4.98 -12.39
CA ASP A 97 -1.22 4.79 -11.62
C ASP A 97 -1.07 3.37 -11.10
N MET A 98 -2.17 2.66 -10.83
CA MET A 98 -2.15 1.29 -10.34
C MET A 98 -3.40 0.49 -10.67
N ILE A 99 -3.29 -0.83 -10.52
CA ILE A 99 -4.37 -1.82 -10.55
C ILE A 99 -4.18 -2.73 -9.35
N CYS A 100 -5.21 -3.00 -8.55
CA CYS A 100 -5.06 -3.83 -7.35
C CYS A 100 -5.57 -5.27 -7.49
N GLN A 101 -6.18 -5.64 -8.61
CA GLN A 101 -6.79 -6.97 -8.85
C GLN A 101 -6.12 -7.77 -9.98
N ALA A 102 -4.84 -7.53 -10.23
CA ALA A 102 -4.11 -8.24 -11.27
C ALA A 102 -3.40 -9.50 -10.73
N GLN A 103 -3.56 -10.62 -11.42
CA GLN A 103 -2.76 -11.81 -11.15
C GLN A 103 -1.31 -11.61 -11.61
N LYS A 104 -0.37 -12.15 -10.84
CA LYS A 104 1.04 -12.18 -11.20
C LYS A 104 1.29 -13.22 -12.28
N THR A 105 1.81 -12.81 -13.43
CA THR A 105 2.25 -13.67 -14.53
C THR A 105 3.62 -13.24 -15.05
N PRO A 106 4.43 -14.14 -15.64
CA PRO A 106 5.74 -13.76 -16.21
C PRO A 106 5.65 -12.60 -17.22
N GLU A 107 4.64 -12.61 -18.08
CA GLU A 107 4.41 -11.53 -19.05
C GLU A 107 4.17 -10.18 -18.37
N ARG A 108 3.41 -10.17 -17.27
CA ARG A 108 3.13 -8.93 -16.53
C ARG A 108 4.35 -8.45 -15.74
N GLU A 109 5.19 -9.37 -15.25
CA GLU A 109 6.46 -9.02 -14.59
C GLU A 109 7.45 -8.31 -15.52
N GLU A 110 7.39 -8.60 -16.83
CA GLU A 110 8.22 -7.92 -17.84
C GLU A 110 7.71 -6.50 -18.17
N ARG A 111 6.43 -6.23 -17.94
CA ARG A 111 5.77 -4.97 -18.37
C ARG A 111 5.47 -4.03 -17.23
N PHE A 112 5.23 -4.54 -16.02
CA PHE A 112 4.73 -3.77 -14.89
C PHE A 112 5.53 -4.05 -13.62
N LEU A 113 5.58 -3.07 -12.74
CA LEU A 113 6.08 -3.26 -11.39
C LEU A 113 5.00 -3.94 -10.55
N LEU A 114 5.28 -5.14 -10.05
CA LEU A 114 4.36 -5.89 -9.20
C LEU A 114 4.76 -5.80 -7.72
N SER A 115 3.76 -5.75 -6.85
CA SER A 115 4.01 -5.76 -5.40
C SER A 115 4.67 -7.07 -4.96
N LYS A 116 5.54 -6.97 -3.95
CA LYS A 116 6.20 -8.14 -3.35
C LYS A 116 5.20 -9.03 -2.60
N TYR A 117 4.21 -8.43 -1.96
CA TYR A 117 3.19 -9.13 -1.18
C TYR A 117 1.88 -9.20 -1.95
N TRP A 118 1.14 -10.26 -1.71
CA TRP A 118 -0.14 -10.51 -2.38
C TRP A 118 -1.23 -9.63 -1.77
N ALA A 119 -2.09 -9.10 -2.62
CA ALA A 119 -3.29 -8.40 -2.18
C ALA A 119 -4.36 -9.38 -1.65
N GLY A 120 -4.37 -10.61 -2.18
CA GLY A 120 -5.31 -11.65 -1.80
C GLY A 120 -5.02 -12.96 -2.53
N THR A 121 -5.84 -13.98 -2.26
CA THR A 121 -5.81 -15.27 -2.94
C THR A 121 -7.20 -15.61 -3.48
N GLU A 122 -7.25 -16.21 -4.66
CA GLU A 122 -8.49 -16.69 -5.28
C GLU A 122 -8.49 -18.20 -5.33
N ALA A 123 -9.68 -18.80 -5.21
CA ALA A 123 -9.92 -20.20 -5.50
C ALA A 123 -10.73 -20.32 -6.79
N CYS A 124 -10.16 -20.93 -7.82
CA CYS A 124 -10.88 -21.24 -9.03
C CYS A 124 -11.61 -22.58 -8.88
N VAL A 125 -12.91 -22.60 -9.12
CA VAL A 125 -13.72 -23.80 -9.09
C VAL A 125 -14.46 -23.98 -10.41
N LEU A 126 -14.75 -25.22 -10.75
CA LEU A 126 -15.57 -25.54 -11.91
C LEU A 126 -17.03 -25.60 -11.50
N TYR A 127 -17.89 -24.99 -12.30
CA TYR A 127 -19.33 -25.07 -12.15
C TYR A 127 -19.94 -25.90 -13.26
N ALA A 128 -20.86 -26.78 -12.92
CA ALA A 128 -21.73 -27.45 -13.87
C ALA A 128 -23.18 -27.17 -13.47
N ARG A 129 -24.11 -27.37 -14.40
CA ARG A 129 -25.53 -27.29 -14.07
C ARG A 129 -25.89 -28.40 -13.06
N MET A 130 -26.72 -28.07 -12.09
CA MET A 130 -27.11 -29.00 -11.04
C MET A 130 -27.89 -30.23 -11.58
N ASP A 131 -28.51 -30.08 -12.73
CA ASP A 131 -29.27 -31.13 -13.41
C ASP A 131 -28.46 -31.89 -14.46
N ASP A 132 -27.12 -31.66 -14.55
CA ASP A 132 -26.24 -32.33 -15.49
C ASP A 132 -25.61 -33.57 -14.87
N ASP A 133 -26.11 -34.74 -15.24
CA ASP A 133 -25.71 -36.06 -14.73
C ASP A 133 -24.41 -36.61 -15.36
N ARG A 134 -23.80 -35.89 -16.31
CA ARG A 134 -22.53 -36.26 -16.92
C ARG A 134 -21.31 -36.07 -16.02
N TYR A 135 -21.43 -35.26 -14.97
CA TYR A 135 -20.36 -34.94 -14.05
C TYR A 135 -20.68 -35.39 -12.64
N TYR A 136 -20.37 -36.67 -12.33
CA TYR A 136 -20.44 -37.19 -10.97
C TYR A 136 -19.09 -36.99 -10.27
N TYR A 137 -19.11 -36.32 -9.13
CA TYR A 137 -18.05 -36.43 -8.16
C TYR A 137 -18.36 -37.58 -7.21
N ASN A 138 -17.57 -38.65 -7.30
CA ASN A 138 -17.52 -39.69 -6.29
C ASN A 138 -16.61 -39.31 -5.16
#